data_c093d7f7927f87a32647111b8fe60c4c
#
_entry.id   c093d7f7927f87a32647111b8fe60c4c
#
_cell.length_a   1.000
_cell.length_b   1.000
_cell.length_c   1.000
_cell.angle_alpha   90.00
_cell.angle_beta   90.00
_cell.angle_gamma   90.00
#
_symmetry.space_group_name_H-M   'P 1'
#
loop_
_entity.id
_entity.type
_entity.pdbx_description
1 polymer ?
#
loop_
_entity_poly.entity_id
_entity_poly.type
_entity_poly.pdbx_seq_one_letter_code
_entity_poly.pdbx_strand_id
1 'polypeptide(L)'
;MKEALIDLRAWRQFVAVAEELHFGRAAERLHMTQPPVTQAIAQLEKTLGVALFDRTRRRVALTPAGEALLPDVRELLARAQALPERARAAAAGQVGRVRIAFVSTIGFEKLPAWVREFRVLCPEVALELVEATGDVQLEAFARGEIDAGLMLHSPGAAPPGLARLPVEQEPLVLAMPAQHALASAAPVQLAQVLAEPLVIFPRRIVPSLHDAIFSLYHSAGRTPTLAQEAIQMQTIVNLVSGGIGLAWVPHSVMQFKRAGVVYRQAQEFKGPGRGRVALPACETSLVWPAHAMHPALARFVEFVRERTHKRG
;
A
#
# COMPACT_ATOMS: atom_id res chain seq x y z
N MET A 1 32.71 -18.45 -29.94
CA MET A 1 31.67 -18.08 -30.92
C MET A 1 31.00 -16.81 -30.40
N LYS A 2 31.08 -15.67 -31.12
CA LYS A 2 30.25 -14.50 -30.83
C LYS A 2 28.82 -14.87 -31.23
N GLU A 3 27.93 -15.06 -30.28
CA GLU A 3 26.49 -15.12 -30.55
C GLU A 3 26.11 -13.80 -31.24
N ALA A 4 25.82 -13.89 -32.54
CA ALA A 4 25.34 -12.75 -33.29
C ALA A 4 23.87 -12.53 -32.90
N LEU A 5 23.60 -11.53 -32.04
CA LEU A 5 22.24 -11.10 -31.76
C LEU A 5 21.56 -10.70 -33.09
N ILE A 6 20.46 -11.37 -33.40
CA ILE A 6 19.67 -11.07 -34.59
C ILE A 6 18.86 -9.79 -34.31
N ASP A 7 18.97 -8.80 -35.22
CA ASP A 7 18.24 -7.53 -35.13
C ASP A 7 16.71 -7.74 -35.24
N LEU A 8 15.96 -7.02 -34.40
CA LEU A 8 14.49 -6.99 -34.48
C LEU A 8 13.96 -6.58 -35.85
N ARG A 9 14.73 -5.82 -36.64
CA ARG A 9 14.37 -5.48 -38.01
C ARG A 9 14.34 -6.72 -38.90
N ALA A 10 15.29 -7.63 -38.78
CA ALA A 10 15.31 -8.88 -39.53
C ALA A 10 14.09 -9.76 -39.18
N TRP A 11 13.73 -9.83 -37.91
CA TRP A 11 12.52 -10.52 -37.46
C TRP A 11 11.24 -9.90 -38.04
N ARG A 12 11.12 -8.56 -38.08
CA ARG A 12 9.98 -7.87 -38.67
C ARG A 12 9.86 -8.19 -40.16
N GLN A 13 10.99 -8.25 -40.88
CA GLN A 13 11.04 -8.61 -42.32
C GLN A 13 10.64 -10.07 -42.51
N PHE A 14 11.09 -10.98 -41.64
CA PHE A 14 10.68 -12.39 -41.66
C PHE A 14 9.16 -12.52 -41.53
N VAL A 15 8.55 -11.88 -40.50
CA VAL A 15 7.10 -11.94 -40.31
C VAL A 15 6.35 -11.36 -41.51
N ALA A 16 6.79 -10.23 -42.06
CA ALA A 16 6.15 -9.62 -43.21
C ALA A 16 6.17 -10.56 -44.44
N VAL A 17 7.32 -11.21 -44.71
CA VAL A 17 7.41 -12.18 -45.85
C VAL A 17 6.58 -13.44 -45.55
N ALA A 18 6.55 -13.91 -44.30
CA ALA A 18 5.77 -15.08 -43.89
C ALA A 18 4.26 -14.87 -44.04
N GLU A 19 3.77 -13.66 -43.78
CA GLU A 19 2.34 -13.32 -43.87
C GLU A 19 1.92 -13.03 -45.35
N GLU A 20 2.78 -12.38 -46.11
CA GLU A 20 2.49 -12.03 -47.51
C GLU A 20 2.78 -13.17 -48.47
N LEU A 21 3.64 -14.11 -48.09
CA LEU A 21 4.18 -15.15 -48.97
C LEU A 21 4.68 -14.58 -50.32
N HIS A 22 5.16 -13.34 -50.29
CA HIS A 22 5.63 -12.59 -51.44
C HIS A 22 6.57 -11.46 -51.03
N PHE A 23 7.84 -11.50 -51.48
CA PHE A 23 8.86 -10.53 -51.09
C PHE A 23 8.54 -9.08 -51.52
N GLY A 24 7.92 -8.87 -52.68
CA GLY A 24 7.53 -7.54 -53.17
C GLY A 24 6.44 -6.93 -52.27
N ARG A 25 5.34 -7.66 -52.00
CA ARG A 25 4.27 -7.19 -51.09
C ARG A 25 4.77 -6.96 -49.66
N ALA A 26 5.64 -7.85 -49.16
CA ALA A 26 6.26 -7.66 -47.87
C ALA A 26 7.12 -6.38 -47.82
N ALA A 27 7.85 -6.08 -48.86
CA ALA A 27 8.63 -4.85 -48.97
C ALA A 27 7.72 -3.60 -49.02
N GLU A 28 6.65 -3.61 -49.85
CA GLU A 28 5.65 -2.55 -49.88
C GLU A 28 5.03 -2.29 -48.50
N ARG A 29 4.61 -3.36 -47.81
CA ARG A 29 4.07 -3.27 -46.42
C ARG A 29 5.06 -2.68 -45.43
N LEU A 30 6.34 -2.91 -45.63
CA LEU A 30 7.42 -2.37 -44.79
C LEU A 30 7.90 -0.99 -45.24
N HIS A 31 7.31 -0.42 -46.29
CA HIS A 31 7.76 0.82 -46.94
C HIS A 31 9.23 0.74 -47.40
N MET A 32 9.62 -0.38 -47.97
CA MET A 32 10.97 -0.66 -48.42
C MET A 32 10.95 -1.15 -49.88
N THR A 33 12.11 -1.18 -50.54
CA THR A 33 12.31 -1.90 -51.80
C THR A 33 12.56 -3.39 -51.50
N GLN A 34 12.28 -4.25 -52.48
CA GLN A 34 12.42 -5.71 -52.33
C GLN A 34 13.87 -6.20 -52.05
N PRO A 35 14.94 -5.65 -52.67
CA PRO A 35 16.29 -6.16 -52.49
C PRO A 35 16.77 -6.18 -51.03
N PRO A 36 16.59 -5.12 -50.20
CA PRO A 36 16.95 -5.15 -48.79
C PRO A 36 16.23 -6.23 -48.00
N VAL A 37 14.94 -6.47 -48.27
CA VAL A 37 14.16 -7.52 -47.59
C VAL A 37 14.71 -8.90 -47.95
N THR A 38 14.97 -9.13 -49.22
CA THR A 38 15.55 -10.40 -49.71
C THR A 38 16.92 -10.67 -49.06
N GLN A 39 17.77 -9.66 -49.00
CA GLN A 39 19.09 -9.77 -48.40
C GLN A 39 19.02 -10.03 -46.87
N ALA A 40 18.13 -9.37 -46.15
CA ALA A 40 17.96 -9.56 -44.75
C ALA A 40 17.46 -10.96 -44.39
N ILE A 41 16.52 -11.50 -45.18
CA ILE A 41 16.07 -12.88 -44.99
C ILE A 41 17.19 -13.88 -45.29
N ALA A 42 17.94 -13.67 -46.36
CA ALA A 42 19.09 -14.54 -46.69
C ALA A 42 20.16 -14.50 -45.58
N GLN A 43 20.42 -13.32 -44.97
CA GLN A 43 21.35 -13.19 -43.86
C GLN A 43 20.80 -13.83 -42.58
N LEU A 44 19.50 -13.74 -42.34
CA LEU A 44 18.83 -14.39 -41.20
C LEU A 44 18.95 -15.92 -41.32
N GLU A 45 18.60 -16.48 -42.45
CA GLU A 45 18.73 -17.92 -42.76
C GLU A 45 20.18 -18.40 -42.60
N LYS A 46 21.14 -17.60 -43.09
CA LYS A 46 22.58 -17.89 -42.93
C LYS A 46 23.00 -17.90 -41.45
N THR A 47 22.51 -16.94 -40.65
CA THR A 47 22.82 -16.84 -39.22
C THR A 47 22.22 -18.02 -38.43
N LEU A 48 21.03 -18.46 -38.79
CA LEU A 48 20.34 -19.59 -38.18
C LEU A 48 20.86 -20.95 -38.68
N GLY A 49 21.52 -20.98 -39.83
CA GLY A 49 21.98 -22.21 -40.47
C GLY A 49 20.87 -23.05 -41.07
N VAL A 50 19.66 -22.51 -41.21
CA VAL A 50 18.49 -23.19 -41.78
C VAL A 50 17.70 -22.26 -42.66
N ALA A 51 17.10 -22.79 -43.74
CA ALA A 51 16.17 -22.05 -44.60
C ALA A 51 14.83 -21.88 -43.90
N LEU A 52 14.27 -20.69 -43.96
CA LEU A 52 12.95 -20.35 -43.41
C LEU A 52 11.88 -20.30 -44.50
N PHE A 53 12.30 -20.09 -45.76
CA PHE A 53 11.41 -20.04 -46.89
C PHE A 53 11.88 -21.03 -47.98
N ASP A 54 10.91 -21.75 -48.53
CA ASP A 54 11.07 -22.48 -49.80
C ASP A 54 10.74 -21.51 -50.94
N ARG A 55 11.73 -21.32 -51.84
CA ARG A 55 11.66 -20.34 -52.93
C ARG A 55 11.72 -21.09 -54.26
N THR A 56 10.57 -21.28 -54.85
CA THR A 56 10.51 -21.72 -56.26
C THR A 56 10.23 -20.52 -57.18
N ARG A 57 10.44 -20.67 -58.50
CA ARG A 57 10.15 -19.59 -59.47
C ARG A 57 8.68 -19.15 -59.49
N ARG A 58 7.77 -19.94 -58.87
CA ARG A 58 6.33 -19.69 -58.92
C ARG A 58 5.69 -19.47 -57.54
N ARG A 59 6.41 -19.76 -56.42
CA ARG A 59 5.81 -19.73 -55.09
C ARG A 59 6.86 -19.47 -54.02
N VAL A 60 6.47 -18.70 -52.99
CA VAL A 60 7.16 -18.58 -51.71
C VAL A 60 6.29 -19.28 -50.65
N ALA A 61 6.86 -20.18 -49.89
CA ALA A 61 6.18 -20.87 -48.78
C ALA A 61 7.13 -20.93 -47.58
N LEU A 62 6.58 -21.06 -46.38
CA LEU A 62 7.39 -21.33 -45.19
C LEU A 62 7.94 -22.77 -45.24
N THR A 63 9.14 -22.97 -44.75
CA THR A 63 9.66 -24.28 -44.39
C THR A 63 9.09 -24.71 -43.05
N PRO A 64 9.21 -25.99 -42.64
CA PRO A 64 8.85 -26.39 -41.28
C PRO A 64 9.56 -25.58 -40.18
N ALA A 65 10.81 -25.15 -40.41
CA ALA A 65 11.54 -24.27 -39.51
C ALA A 65 10.94 -22.86 -39.46
N GLY A 66 10.51 -22.31 -40.61
CA GLY A 66 9.82 -21.03 -40.67
C GLY A 66 8.45 -21.05 -40.01
N GLU A 67 7.68 -22.14 -40.21
CA GLU A 67 6.37 -22.33 -39.54
C GLU A 67 6.50 -22.42 -38.02
N ALA A 68 7.46 -23.18 -37.53
CA ALA A 68 7.72 -23.32 -36.11
C ALA A 68 8.16 -21.99 -35.47
N LEU A 69 8.97 -21.20 -36.16
CA LEU A 69 9.55 -19.96 -35.66
C LEU A 69 8.57 -18.76 -35.68
N LEU A 70 7.61 -18.76 -36.59
CA LEU A 70 6.71 -17.62 -36.82
C LEU A 70 5.92 -17.18 -35.57
N PRO A 71 5.30 -18.08 -34.77
CA PRO A 71 4.59 -17.67 -33.55
C PRO A 71 5.50 -17.04 -32.50
N ASP A 72 6.70 -17.60 -32.29
CA ASP A 72 7.66 -17.11 -31.30
C ASP A 72 8.19 -15.72 -31.68
N VAL A 73 8.45 -15.49 -32.96
CA VAL A 73 8.89 -14.18 -33.46
C VAL A 73 7.77 -13.14 -33.35
N ARG A 74 6.52 -13.50 -33.60
CA ARG A 74 5.38 -12.59 -33.40
C ARG A 74 5.28 -12.17 -31.92
N GLU A 75 5.42 -13.12 -31.02
CA GLU A 75 5.40 -12.83 -29.59
C GLU A 75 6.57 -11.92 -29.17
N LEU A 76 7.79 -12.21 -29.63
CA LEU A 76 8.97 -11.38 -29.41
C LEU A 76 8.76 -9.92 -29.87
N LEU A 77 8.24 -9.74 -31.08
CA LEU A 77 7.98 -8.41 -31.62
C LEU A 77 6.87 -7.68 -30.87
N ALA A 78 5.80 -8.36 -30.49
CA ALA A 78 4.73 -7.79 -29.67
C ALA A 78 5.25 -7.34 -28.30
N ARG A 79 6.08 -8.15 -27.65
CA ARG A 79 6.74 -7.79 -26.38
C ARG A 79 7.65 -6.58 -26.55
N ALA A 80 8.44 -6.52 -27.62
CA ALA A 80 9.33 -5.39 -27.90
C ALA A 80 8.53 -4.09 -28.15
N GLN A 81 7.41 -4.16 -28.85
CA GLN A 81 6.52 -3.03 -29.09
C GLN A 81 5.86 -2.49 -27.81
N ALA A 82 5.61 -3.34 -26.82
CA ALA A 82 5.01 -2.94 -25.54
C ALA A 82 6.01 -2.24 -24.59
N LEU A 83 7.34 -2.36 -24.81
CA LEU A 83 8.35 -1.80 -23.90
C LEU A 83 8.24 -0.27 -23.69
N PRO A 84 8.02 0.57 -24.73
CA PRO A 84 7.89 2.01 -24.54
C PRO A 84 6.69 2.40 -23.67
N GLU A 85 5.57 1.71 -23.80
CA GLU A 85 4.38 1.90 -22.97
C GLU A 85 4.62 1.51 -21.53
N ARG A 86 5.26 0.35 -21.30
CA ARG A 86 5.64 -0.08 -19.94
C ARG A 86 6.59 0.89 -19.28
N ALA A 87 7.55 1.45 -20.04
CA ALA A 87 8.46 2.46 -19.50
C ALA A 87 7.71 3.75 -19.08
N ARG A 88 6.75 4.20 -19.90
CA ARG A 88 5.90 5.36 -19.56
C ARG A 88 5.01 5.07 -18.35
N ALA A 89 4.38 3.91 -18.33
CA ALA A 89 3.52 3.48 -17.21
C ALA A 89 4.31 3.41 -15.89
N ALA A 90 5.54 2.88 -15.92
CA ALA A 90 6.42 2.84 -14.76
C ALA A 90 6.81 4.26 -14.29
N ALA A 91 7.16 5.16 -15.22
CA ALA A 91 7.46 6.56 -14.92
C ALA A 91 6.24 7.32 -14.35
N ALA A 92 5.03 6.96 -14.77
CA ALA A 92 3.77 7.50 -14.24
C ALA A 92 3.29 6.82 -12.95
N GLY A 93 4.04 5.86 -12.40
CA GLY A 93 3.65 5.11 -11.20
C GLY A 93 2.46 4.18 -11.36
N GLN A 94 2.14 3.79 -12.60
CA GLN A 94 1.06 2.86 -12.92
C GLN A 94 1.50 1.38 -12.85
N VAL A 95 2.81 1.15 -12.81
CA VAL A 95 3.44 -0.16 -12.65
C VAL A 95 4.47 -0.06 -11.54
N GLY A 96 4.54 -1.05 -10.67
CA GLY A 96 5.53 -1.10 -9.61
C GLY A 96 5.05 -1.79 -8.35
N ARG A 97 5.69 -1.45 -7.24
CA ARG A 97 5.38 -2.00 -5.91
C ARG A 97 5.41 -0.88 -4.89
N VAL A 98 4.51 -0.94 -3.90
CA VAL A 98 4.52 -0.07 -2.71
C VAL A 98 4.38 -0.95 -1.47
N ARG A 99 5.38 -0.90 -0.59
CA ARG A 99 5.43 -1.62 0.68
C ARG A 99 4.94 -0.69 1.78
N ILE A 100 3.81 -1.02 2.38
CA ILE A 100 3.13 -0.17 3.36
C ILE A 100 3.03 -0.91 4.68
N ALA A 101 3.64 -0.36 5.72
CA ALA A 101 3.34 -0.80 7.07
C ALA A 101 2.15 -0.02 7.65
N PHE A 102 1.39 -0.62 8.54
CA PHE A 102 0.22 0.02 9.14
C PHE A 102 -0.02 -0.45 10.57
N VAL A 103 -0.55 0.44 11.40
CA VAL A 103 -1.05 0.10 12.73
C VAL A 103 -2.46 -0.50 12.63
N SER A 104 -2.83 -1.40 13.55
CA SER A 104 -4.11 -2.14 13.52
C SER A 104 -5.35 -1.23 13.40
N THR A 105 -5.32 -0.03 13.98
CA THR A 105 -6.48 0.88 14.03
C THR A 105 -6.98 1.30 12.65
N ILE A 106 -6.08 1.60 11.70
CA ILE A 106 -6.46 1.96 10.32
C ILE A 106 -7.07 0.78 9.55
N GLY A 107 -6.75 -0.44 9.99
CA GLY A 107 -7.27 -1.68 9.42
C GLY A 107 -8.76 -1.90 9.65
N PHE A 108 -9.37 -1.24 10.65
CA PHE A 108 -10.79 -1.43 10.97
C PHE A 108 -11.74 -0.83 9.93
N GLU A 109 -11.34 0.21 9.22
CA GLU A 109 -12.25 0.91 8.30
C GLU A 109 -11.57 1.30 6.97
N LYS A 110 -10.57 2.18 7.02
CA LYS A 110 -10.06 2.88 5.84
C LYS A 110 -9.16 2.03 4.96
N LEU A 111 -8.21 1.30 5.55
CA LEU A 111 -7.22 0.56 4.78
C LEU A 111 -7.84 -0.49 3.83
N PRO A 112 -8.82 -1.32 4.25
CA PRO A 112 -9.45 -2.28 3.34
C PRO A 112 -10.16 -1.62 2.16
N ALA A 113 -10.83 -0.48 2.39
CA ALA A 113 -11.48 0.29 1.33
C ALA A 113 -10.45 0.86 0.36
N TRP A 114 -9.37 1.45 0.86
CA TRP A 114 -8.30 2.01 0.03
C TRP A 114 -7.58 0.96 -0.81
N VAL A 115 -7.28 -0.19 -0.23
CA VAL A 115 -6.65 -1.30 -0.97
C VAL A 115 -7.54 -1.75 -2.13
N ARG A 116 -8.85 -1.92 -1.90
CA ARG A 116 -9.79 -2.29 -2.94
C ARG A 116 -9.86 -1.25 -4.05
N GLU A 117 -9.99 0.03 -3.70
CA GLU A 117 -10.11 1.11 -4.66
C GLU A 117 -8.81 1.35 -5.44
N PHE A 118 -7.67 1.32 -4.75
CA PHE A 118 -6.38 1.52 -5.38
C PHE A 118 -6.03 0.40 -6.37
N ARG A 119 -6.37 -0.85 -6.06
CA ARG A 119 -6.20 -1.97 -6.99
C ARG A 119 -7.03 -1.84 -8.27
N VAL A 120 -8.19 -1.20 -8.19
CA VAL A 120 -9.00 -0.91 -9.38
C VAL A 120 -8.36 0.20 -10.22
N LEU A 121 -7.82 1.24 -9.57
CA LEU A 121 -7.22 2.39 -10.25
C LEU A 121 -5.81 2.10 -10.80
N CYS A 122 -5.05 1.25 -10.12
CA CYS A 122 -3.66 0.93 -10.45
C CYS A 122 -3.44 -0.59 -10.36
N PRO A 123 -4.01 -1.38 -11.28
CA PRO A 123 -4.01 -2.86 -11.19
C PRO A 123 -2.61 -3.47 -11.29
N GLU A 124 -1.66 -2.77 -11.93
CA GLU A 124 -0.26 -3.23 -12.08
C GLU A 124 0.66 -2.71 -10.97
N VAL A 125 0.13 -2.03 -9.94
CA VAL A 125 0.89 -1.66 -8.75
C VAL A 125 0.61 -2.68 -7.64
N ALA A 126 1.62 -3.45 -7.27
CA ALA A 126 1.54 -4.38 -6.15
C ALA A 126 1.58 -3.60 -4.82
N LEU A 127 0.53 -3.74 -3.99
CA LEU A 127 0.54 -3.29 -2.61
C LEU A 127 0.95 -4.45 -1.70
N GLU A 128 2.08 -4.30 -1.01
CA GLU A 128 2.53 -5.19 0.05
C GLU A 128 2.22 -4.55 1.40
N LEU A 129 1.40 -5.22 2.22
CA LEU A 129 0.89 -4.68 3.48
C LEU A 129 1.47 -5.45 4.65
N VAL A 130 2.03 -4.74 5.62
CA VAL A 130 2.63 -5.31 6.82
C VAL A 130 2.03 -4.64 8.06
N GLU A 131 1.38 -5.40 8.93
CA GLU A 131 0.93 -4.86 10.22
C GLU A 131 2.13 -4.74 11.17
N ALA A 132 2.40 -3.52 11.62
CA ALA A 132 3.54 -3.21 12.48
C ALA A 132 3.27 -2.00 13.38
N THR A 133 3.78 -2.03 14.59
CA THR A 133 3.74 -0.89 15.52
C THR A 133 4.68 0.24 15.09
N GLY A 134 4.48 1.45 15.62
CA GLY A 134 5.23 2.62 15.20
C GLY A 134 6.75 2.47 15.36
N ASP A 135 7.22 1.87 16.44
CA ASP A 135 8.64 1.58 16.68
C ASP A 135 9.21 0.63 15.61
N VAL A 136 8.50 -0.46 15.30
CA VAL A 136 8.90 -1.41 14.23
C VAL A 136 8.87 -0.75 12.84
N GLN A 137 7.91 0.13 12.57
CA GLN A 137 7.87 0.88 11.31
C GLN A 137 9.08 1.79 11.15
N LEU A 138 9.50 2.49 12.22
CA LEU A 138 10.69 3.36 12.18
C LEU A 138 11.97 2.55 11.89
N GLU A 139 12.12 1.38 12.48
CA GLU A 139 13.23 0.48 12.17
C GLU A 139 13.18 -0.02 10.72
N ALA A 140 11.99 -0.39 10.23
CA ALA A 140 11.80 -0.83 8.85
C ALA A 140 12.11 0.27 7.81
N PHE A 141 11.81 1.55 8.12
CA PHE A 141 12.25 2.68 7.30
C PHE A 141 13.78 2.79 7.26
N ALA A 142 14.44 2.67 8.40
CA ALA A 142 15.90 2.76 8.48
C ALA A 142 16.60 1.64 7.66
N ARG A 143 15.96 0.47 7.54
CA ARG A 143 16.45 -0.65 6.73
C ARG A 143 15.97 -0.64 5.27
N GLY A 144 15.11 0.34 4.87
CA GLY A 144 14.54 0.40 3.54
C GLY A 144 13.59 -0.77 3.21
N GLU A 145 12.99 -1.38 4.22
CA GLU A 145 12.09 -2.53 4.09
C GLU A 145 10.66 -2.11 3.73
N ILE A 146 10.26 -0.87 4.04
CA ILE A 146 8.97 -0.28 3.71
C ILE A 146 9.15 1.07 3.01
N ASP A 147 8.18 1.44 2.19
CA ASP A 147 8.16 2.68 1.42
C ASP A 147 7.29 3.75 2.11
N ALA A 148 6.22 3.33 2.79
CA ALA A 148 5.35 4.19 3.57
C ALA A 148 4.84 3.50 4.82
N GLY A 149 4.37 4.29 5.80
CA GLY A 149 3.78 3.80 7.03
C GLY A 149 2.52 4.57 7.41
N LEU A 150 1.50 3.86 7.87
CA LEU A 150 0.33 4.46 8.51
C LEU A 150 0.53 4.39 10.02
N MET A 151 0.88 5.53 10.62
CA MET A 151 1.31 5.61 12.02
C MET A 151 0.32 6.42 12.86
N LEU A 152 0.08 5.93 14.07
CA LEU A 152 -0.72 6.60 15.10
C LEU A 152 0.19 7.45 16.00
N HIS A 153 -0.24 8.67 16.33
CA HIS A 153 0.44 9.59 17.24
C HIS A 153 -0.54 10.62 17.81
N SER A 154 -0.12 11.44 18.77
CA SER A 154 -0.89 12.61 19.15
C SER A 154 -0.91 13.65 18.02
N PRO A 155 -1.97 14.48 17.89
CA PRO A 155 -2.03 15.50 16.86
C PRO A 155 -0.76 16.35 16.81
N GLY A 156 -0.18 16.49 15.64
CA GLY A 156 1.05 17.25 15.41
C GLY A 156 2.36 16.56 15.85
N ALA A 157 2.30 15.39 16.49
CA ALA A 157 3.47 14.68 17.02
C ALA A 157 3.93 13.51 16.12
N ALA A 158 3.80 13.64 14.81
CA ALA A 158 4.35 12.66 13.87
C ALA A 158 5.87 12.54 14.02
N PRO A 159 6.46 11.36 13.74
CA PRO A 159 7.90 11.16 13.85
C PRO A 159 8.69 12.17 13.00
N PRO A 160 9.77 12.77 13.55
CA PRO A 160 10.60 13.71 12.82
C PRO A 160 11.35 13.03 11.67
N GLY A 161 11.74 13.81 10.64
CA GLY A 161 12.54 13.31 9.51
C GLY A 161 11.76 12.57 8.43
N LEU A 162 10.45 12.37 8.61
CA LEU A 162 9.57 11.80 7.62
C LEU A 162 8.64 12.89 7.03
N ALA A 163 8.37 12.80 5.73
CA ALA A 163 7.25 13.51 5.13
C ALA A 163 5.95 12.89 5.61
N ARG A 164 4.89 13.69 5.70
CA ARG A 164 3.60 13.22 6.22
C ARG A 164 2.40 13.76 5.46
N LEU A 165 1.35 12.98 5.46
CA LEU A 165 0.00 13.35 5.07
C LEU A 165 -0.94 12.94 6.21
N PRO A 166 -1.55 13.88 6.95
CA PRO A 166 -2.58 13.56 7.93
C PRO A 166 -3.76 12.85 7.26
N VAL A 167 -4.17 11.72 7.84
CA VAL A 167 -5.24 10.88 7.31
C VAL A 167 -6.53 11.09 8.10
N GLU A 168 -6.42 11.07 9.41
CA GLU A 168 -7.54 11.18 10.32
C GLU A 168 -7.11 11.65 11.69
N GLN A 169 -7.92 12.53 12.26
CA GLN A 169 -7.82 12.87 13.67
C GLN A 169 -9.10 12.44 14.37
N GLU A 170 -8.97 11.70 15.47
CA GLU A 170 -10.11 11.17 16.20
C GLU A 170 -9.92 11.31 17.71
N PRO A 171 -11.02 11.46 18.49
CA PRO A 171 -10.94 11.48 19.94
C PRO A 171 -10.64 10.08 20.47
N LEU A 172 -10.06 10.00 21.67
CA LEU A 172 -10.07 8.77 22.43
C LEU A 172 -11.47 8.52 23.04
N VAL A 173 -11.80 7.25 23.15
CA VAL A 173 -12.98 6.74 23.87
C VAL A 173 -12.52 5.79 24.97
N LEU A 174 -13.34 5.63 26.00
CA LEU A 174 -13.08 4.70 27.08
C LEU A 174 -13.75 3.35 26.79
N ALA A 175 -12.96 2.29 26.69
CA ALA A 175 -13.43 0.91 26.70
C ALA A 175 -13.49 0.38 28.12
N MET A 176 -14.62 -0.25 28.50
CA MET A 176 -14.82 -0.82 29.82
C MET A 176 -15.64 -2.12 29.75
N PRO A 177 -15.53 -3.02 30.76
CA PRO A 177 -16.39 -4.19 30.81
C PRO A 177 -17.86 -3.77 30.89
N ALA A 178 -18.76 -4.47 30.16
CA ALA A 178 -20.19 -4.16 30.13
C ALA A 178 -20.85 -4.31 31.51
N GLN A 179 -20.25 -5.11 32.40
CA GLN A 179 -20.73 -5.34 33.76
C GLN A 179 -20.07 -4.39 34.80
N HIS A 180 -19.22 -3.48 34.35
CA HIS A 180 -18.55 -2.54 35.23
C HIS A 180 -19.56 -1.55 35.85
N ALA A 181 -19.39 -1.17 37.11
CA ALA A 181 -20.32 -0.26 37.81
C ALA A 181 -20.51 1.07 37.04
N LEU A 182 -19.48 1.58 36.38
CA LEU A 182 -19.53 2.80 35.58
C LEU A 182 -20.21 2.60 34.18
N ALA A 183 -20.47 1.36 33.75
CA ALA A 183 -21.03 1.11 32.44
C ALA A 183 -22.48 1.62 32.28
N SER A 184 -23.25 1.64 33.37
CA SER A 184 -24.62 2.16 33.44
C SER A 184 -24.71 3.59 33.97
N ALA A 185 -23.61 4.19 34.42
CA ALA A 185 -23.60 5.55 34.97
C ALA A 185 -23.86 6.60 33.87
N ALA A 186 -24.70 7.60 34.16
CA ALA A 186 -24.97 8.71 33.28
C ALA A 186 -25.24 10.00 34.10
N PRO A 187 -24.35 10.98 34.05
CA PRO A 187 -23.04 11.02 33.40
C PRO A 187 -21.97 10.20 34.17
N VAL A 188 -20.91 9.79 33.43
CA VAL A 188 -19.74 9.14 34.03
C VAL A 188 -18.81 10.21 34.61
N GLN A 189 -18.45 10.07 35.89
CA GLN A 189 -17.51 10.99 36.52
C GLN A 189 -16.07 10.60 36.12
N LEU A 190 -15.34 11.51 35.49
CA LEU A 190 -13.95 11.26 35.05
C LEU A 190 -13.06 10.82 36.25
N ALA A 191 -13.23 11.46 37.40
CA ALA A 191 -12.46 11.12 38.60
C ALA A 191 -12.63 9.66 39.06
N GLN A 192 -13.79 9.05 38.80
CA GLN A 192 -14.03 7.63 39.06
C GLN A 192 -13.31 6.75 38.05
N VAL A 193 -13.37 7.12 36.77
CA VAL A 193 -12.63 6.42 35.69
C VAL A 193 -11.13 6.41 35.96
N LEU A 194 -10.58 7.55 36.33
CA LEU A 194 -9.14 7.70 36.64
C LEU A 194 -8.68 7.01 37.92
N ALA A 195 -9.60 6.45 38.69
CA ALA A 195 -9.30 5.63 39.88
C ALA A 195 -9.19 4.13 39.53
N GLU A 196 -9.70 3.74 38.37
CA GLU A 196 -9.73 2.35 37.96
C GLU A 196 -8.38 1.90 37.34
N PRO A 197 -8.08 0.60 37.39
CA PRO A 197 -6.88 0.04 36.75
C PRO A 197 -6.90 0.27 35.25
N LEU A 198 -5.74 0.63 34.69
CA LEU A 198 -5.55 0.97 33.30
C LEU A 198 -4.88 -0.17 32.54
N VAL A 199 -5.47 -0.57 31.41
CA VAL A 199 -4.84 -1.40 30.36
C VAL A 199 -4.40 -0.46 29.24
N ILE A 200 -3.11 -0.48 28.86
CA ILE A 200 -2.54 0.44 27.89
C ILE A 200 -1.46 -0.25 27.04
N PHE A 201 -1.07 0.37 25.96
CA PHE A 201 0.09 -0.06 25.18
C PHE A 201 1.41 0.46 25.80
N PRO A 202 2.53 -0.26 25.62
CA PRO A 202 3.85 0.22 26.07
C PRO A 202 4.22 1.56 25.45
N ARG A 203 4.81 2.45 26.25
CA ARG A 203 5.17 3.82 25.82
C ARG A 203 6.00 3.85 24.53
N ARG A 204 6.92 2.88 24.34
CA ARG A 204 7.78 2.83 23.13
C ARG A 204 7.02 2.77 21.82
N ILE A 205 5.79 2.22 21.82
CA ILE A 205 5.00 1.98 20.60
C ILE A 205 4.42 3.29 20.05
N VAL A 206 3.82 4.12 20.91
CA VAL A 206 3.26 5.43 20.56
C VAL A 206 3.54 6.41 21.71
N PRO A 207 4.78 6.92 21.86
CA PRO A 207 5.17 7.73 23.02
C PRO A 207 4.27 8.93 23.24
N SER A 208 3.96 9.69 22.20
CA SER A 208 3.17 10.92 22.27
C SER A 208 1.74 10.67 22.80
N LEU A 209 1.09 9.60 22.36
CA LEU A 209 -0.26 9.26 22.79
C LEU A 209 -0.27 8.68 24.21
N HIS A 210 0.71 7.85 24.54
CA HIS A 210 0.90 7.35 25.89
C HIS A 210 1.04 8.51 26.89
N ASP A 211 1.91 9.47 26.58
CA ASP A 211 2.15 10.63 27.44
C ASP A 211 0.92 11.54 27.54
N ALA A 212 0.14 11.68 26.46
CA ALA A 212 -1.14 12.41 26.49
C ALA A 212 -2.17 11.73 27.40
N ILE A 213 -2.25 10.40 27.40
CA ILE A 213 -3.12 9.65 28.32
C ILE A 213 -2.65 9.84 29.77
N PHE A 214 -1.35 9.71 30.05
CA PHE A 214 -0.81 9.92 31.39
C PHE A 214 -1.03 11.36 31.90
N SER A 215 -0.92 12.34 30.99
CA SER A 215 -1.21 13.75 31.30
C SER A 215 -2.67 13.97 31.77
N LEU A 216 -3.63 13.18 31.24
CA LEU A 216 -5.01 13.22 31.73
C LEU A 216 -5.11 12.81 33.22
N TYR A 217 -4.36 11.79 33.62
CA TYR A 217 -4.32 11.37 35.04
C TYR A 217 -3.60 12.40 35.88
N HIS A 218 -2.42 12.87 35.47
CA HIS A 218 -1.64 13.85 36.24
C HIS A 218 -2.39 15.18 36.41
N SER A 219 -3.15 15.64 35.42
CA SER A 219 -3.97 16.85 35.52
C SER A 219 -5.09 16.72 36.55
N ALA A 220 -5.49 15.49 36.89
CA ALA A 220 -6.42 15.18 37.97
C ALA A 220 -5.74 14.86 39.31
N GLY A 221 -4.42 15.10 39.43
CA GLY A 221 -3.64 14.82 40.62
C GLY A 221 -3.47 13.32 40.92
N ARG A 222 -3.53 12.46 39.87
CA ARG A 222 -3.47 11.01 40.00
C ARG A 222 -2.30 10.42 39.22
N THR A 223 -1.86 9.25 39.62
CA THR A 223 -0.96 8.39 38.84
C THR A 223 -1.76 7.16 38.43
N PRO A 224 -1.75 6.77 37.16
CA PRO A 224 -2.50 5.60 36.72
C PRO A 224 -1.95 4.31 37.33
N THR A 225 -2.84 3.45 37.81
CA THR A 225 -2.51 2.10 38.26
C THR A 225 -2.52 1.21 37.02
N LEU A 226 -1.34 0.80 36.54
CA LEU A 226 -1.23 -0.08 35.38
C LEU A 226 -1.63 -1.51 35.75
N ALA A 227 -2.70 -2.01 35.16
CA ALA A 227 -3.12 -3.39 35.30
C ALA A 227 -2.37 -4.32 34.35
N GLN A 228 -2.24 -3.89 33.10
CA GLN A 228 -1.54 -4.67 32.06
C GLN A 228 -1.13 -3.78 30.88
N GLU A 229 -0.01 -4.12 30.26
CA GLU A 229 0.37 -3.61 28.95
C GLU A 229 0.08 -4.64 27.85
N ALA A 230 -0.40 -4.19 26.69
CA ALA A 230 -0.59 -5.01 25.50
C ALA A 230 -0.32 -4.21 24.23
N ILE A 231 0.22 -4.88 23.20
CA ILE A 231 0.73 -4.21 21.99
C ILE A 231 -0.42 -3.82 21.05
N GLN A 232 -1.34 -4.75 20.80
CA GLN A 232 -2.41 -4.58 19.80
C GLN A 232 -3.71 -4.10 20.45
N MET A 233 -4.42 -3.19 19.79
CA MET A 233 -5.70 -2.65 20.28
C MET A 233 -6.75 -3.74 20.50
N GLN A 234 -6.78 -4.78 19.66
CA GLN A 234 -7.66 -5.94 19.85
C GLN A 234 -7.36 -6.67 21.15
N THR A 235 -6.08 -6.84 21.47
CA THR A 235 -5.64 -7.47 22.73
C THR A 235 -6.04 -6.62 23.93
N ILE A 236 -5.83 -5.31 23.86
CA ILE A 236 -6.26 -4.36 24.89
C ILE A 236 -7.77 -4.51 25.15
N VAL A 237 -8.59 -4.46 24.12
CA VAL A 237 -10.06 -4.59 24.24
C VAL A 237 -10.46 -5.98 24.76
N ASN A 238 -9.75 -7.05 24.38
CA ASN A 238 -10.00 -8.38 24.91
C ASN A 238 -9.67 -8.47 26.41
N LEU A 239 -8.58 -7.86 26.86
CA LEU A 239 -8.23 -7.78 28.30
C LEU A 239 -9.27 -6.99 29.08
N VAL A 240 -9.77 -5.87 28.51
CA VAL A 240 -10.90 -5.12 29.09
C VAL A 240 -12.13 -6.01 29.20
N SER A 241 -12.47 -6.82 28.19
CA SER A 241 -13.62 -7.74 28.25
C SER A 241 -13.48 -8.79 29.36
N GLY A 242 -12.24 -9.14 29.74
CA GLY A 242 -11.91 -10.02 30.86
C GLY A 242 -11.93 -9.36 32.23
N GLY A 243 -12.26 -8.06 32.34
CA GLY A 243 -12.33 -7.33 33.58
C GLY A 243 -10.98 -6.92 34.19
N ILE A 244 -9.89 -6.96 33.43
CA ILE A 244 -8.53 -6.63 33.89
C ILE A 244 -8.42 -5.14 34.27
N GLY A 245 -9.14 -4.25 33.56
CA GLY A 245 -9.13 -2.82 33.76
C GLY A 245 -9.90 -2.08 32.65
N LEU A 246 -9.73 -0.76 32.62
CA LEU A 246 -10.29 0.12 31.59
C LEU A 246 -9.20 0.51 30.58
N ALA A 247 -9.57 0.94 29.37
CA ALA A 247 -8.61 1.38 28.39
C ALA A 247 -9.09 2.63 27.62
N TRP A 248 -8.18 3.58 27.41
CA TRP A 248 -8.39 4.66 26.45
C TRP A 248 -7.93 4.20 25.06
N VAL A 249 -8.85 4.18 24.10
CA VAL A 249 -8.61 3.69 22.75
C VAL A 249 -9.10 4.71 21.72
N PRO A 250 -8.54 4.75 20.50
CA PRO A 250 -9.08 5.56 19.40
C PRO A 250 -10.56 5.24 19.13
N HIS A 251 -11.32 6.25 18.69
CA HIS A 251 -12.75 6.08 18.40
C HIS A 251 -13.01 4.98 17.35
N SER A 252 -12.13 4.85 16.36
CA SER A 252 -12.20 3.80 15.31
C SER A 252 -12.22 2.38 15.88
N VAL A 253 -11.65 2.16 17.06
CA VAL A 253 -11.65 0.85 17.74
C VAL A 253 -13.06 0.40 18.13
N MET A 254 -14.04 1.31 18.19
CA MET A 254 -15.46 0.95 18.40
C MET A 254 -16.02 0.05 17.29
N GLN A 255 -15.40 0.05 16.12
CA GLN A 255 -15.74 -0.88 15.02
C GLN A 255 -15.40 -2.34 15.36
N PHE A 256 -14.45 -2.55 16.27
CA PHE A 256 -14.17 -3.86 16.86
C PHE A 256 -15.20 -4.17 17.93
N LYS A 257 -16.36 -4.67 17.49
CA LYS A 257 -17.50 -5.01 18.37
C LYS A 257 -17.18 -6.25 19.21
N ARG A 258 -16.53 -6.06 20.36
CA ARG A 258 -16.25 -7.14 21.31
C ARG A 258 -17.41 -7.32 22.27
N ALA A 259 -17.98 -8.54 22.33
CA ALA A 259 -18.99 -8.87 23.36
C ALA A 259 -18.40 -8.66 24.77
N GLY A 260 -19.20 -8.12 25.67
CA GLY A 260 -18.78 -7.82 27.05
C GLY A 260 -17.99 -6.52 27.22
N VAL A 261 -17.85 -5.69 26.16
CA VAL A 261 -17.26 -4.35 26.24
C VAL A 261 -18.28 -3.29 25.84
N VAL A 262 -18.31 -2.19 26.56
CA VAL A 262 -19.00 -0.95 26.21
C VAL A 262 -17.99 0.17 26.04
N TYR A 263 -18.30 1.11 25.13
CA TYR A 263 -17.46 2.28 24.87
C TYR A 263 -18.19 3.54 25.32
N ARG A 264 -17.47 4.46 25.96
CA ARG A 264 -17.98 5.75 26.43
C ARG A 264 -17.25 6.88 25.73
N GLN A 265 -17.98 7.84 25.22
CA GLN A 265 -17.45 8.97 24.46
C GLN A 265 -17.25 10.20 25.38
N ALA A 266 -16.49 11.18 24.90
CA ALA A 266 -16.09 12.37 25.65
C ALA A 266 -17.28 13.15 26.26
N GLN A 267 -18.40 13.27 25.53
CA GLN A 267 -19.61 13.98 25.98
C GLN A 267 -20.31 13.31 27.19
N GLU A 268 -20.00 12.07 27.45
CA GLU A 268 -20.58 11.30 28.55
C GLU A 268 -19.83 11.54 29.88
N PHE A 269 -18.66 12.20 29.84
CA PHE A 269 -17.85 12.44 31.02
C PHE A 269 -18.14 13.80 31.66
N LYS A 270 -18.15 13.82 33.00
CA LYS A 270 -18.23 15.02 33.82
C LYS A 270 -16.92 15.21 34.58
N GLY A 271 -16.28 16.35 34.35
CA GLY A 271 -15.06 16.76 35.06
C GLY A 271 -15.35 17.58 36.31
N PRO A 272 -14.30 18.04 37.02
CA PRO A 272 -14.43 19.01 38.10
C PRO A 272 -14.93 20.35 37.54
N GLY A 273 -16.04 20.86 38.03
CA GLY A 273 -16.68 22.11 37.56
C GLY A 273 -17.76 21.87 36.48
N ARG A 274 -18.21 22.97 35.83
CA ARG A 274 -19.27 22.94 34.82
C ARG A 274 -18.78 22.71 33.36
N GLY A 275 -17.46 22.54 33.16
CA GLY A 275 -16.85 22.41 31.85
C GLY A 275 -16.93 20.99 31.27
N ARG A 276 -16.85 20.89 29.92
CA ARG A 276 -16.66 19.61 29.26
C ARG A 276 -15.23 19.11 29.48
N VAL A 277 -15.09 17.82 29.67
CA VAL A 277 -13.78 17.17 29.74
C VAL A 277 -13.17 17.12 28.32
N ALA A 278 -11.98 17.69 28.18
CA ALA A 278 -11.18 17.50 26.94
C ALA A 278 -10.43 16.17 27.05
N LEU A 279 -10.84 15.18 26.30
CA LEU A 279 -10.08 13.95 26.15
C LEU A 279 -8.94 14.13 25.16
N PRO A 280 -7.82 13.41 25.33
CA PRO A 280 -6.78 13.36 24.31
C PRO A 280 -7.34 12.90 22.97
N ALA A 281 -6.80 13.46 21.90
CA ALA A 281 -7.05 13.00 20.55
C ALA A 281 -5.83 12.26 20.01
N CYS A 282 -6.04 11.42 19.03
CA CYS A 282 -4.98 10.81 18.23
C CYS A 282 -5.13 11.18 16.77
N GLU A 283 -4.03 11.08 16.04
CA GLU A 283 -3.94 11.31 14.60
C GLU A 283 -3.28 10.12 13.95
N THR A 284 -3.89 9.60 12.89
CA THR A 284 -3.22 8.67 11.99
C THR A 284 -2.71 9.45 10.79
N SER A 285 -1.41 9.33 10.52
CA SER A 285 -0.77 9.92 9.34
C SER A 285 -0.15 8.86 8.45
N LEU A 286 -0.24 9.06 7.13
CA LEU A 286 0.62 8.39 6.17
C LEU A 286 1.97 9.11 6.19
N VAL A 287 3.05 8.37 6.46
CA VAL A 287 4.42 8.91 6.56
C VAL A 287 5.36 8.16 5.62
N TRP A 288 6.41 8.83 5.13
CA TRP A 288 7.42 8.25 4.24
C TRP A 288 8.72 9.05 4.28
N PRO A 289 9.89 8.45 3.98
CA PRO A 289 11.13 9.19 3.80
C PRO A 289 11.05 10.08 2.56
N ALA A 290 11.21 11.41 2.71
CA ALA A 290 11.02 12.37 1.61
C ALA A 290 11.95 12.10 0.41
N HIS A 291 13.16 11.57 0.68
CA HIS A 291 14.15 11.25 -0.35
C HIS A 291 13.87 9.93 -1.11
N ALA A 292 12.95 9.10 -0.61
CA ALA A 292 12.66 7.77 -1.17
C ALA A 292 11.33 7.75 -1.97
N MET A 293 10.84 8.92 -2.40
CA MET A 293 9.61 9.02 -3.18
C MET A 293 9.85 8.47 -4.60
N HIS A 294 9.35 7.27 -4.87
CA HIS A 294 9.32 6.69 -6.21
C HIS A 294 7.90 6.85 -6.85
N PRO A 295 7.74 6.72 -8.18
CA PRO A 295 6.49 7.05 -8.86
C PRO A 295 5.25 6.31 -8.34
N ALA A 296 5.36 5.00 -8.04
CA ALA A 296 4.23 4.23 -7.51
C ALA A 296 3.83 4.70 -6.09
N LEU A 297 4.80 5.06 -5.23
CA LEU A 297 4.50 5.66 -3.92
C LEU A 297 3.84 7.03 -4.08
N ALA A 298 4.34 7.88 -4.98
CA ALA A 298 3.74 9.18 -5.25
C ALA A 298 2.27 9.04 -5.67
N ARG A 299 1.97 8.05 -6.52
CA ARG A 299 0.60 7.73 -6.94
C ARG A 299 -0.27 7.29 -5.77
N PHE A 300 0.26 6.46 -4.86
CA PHE A 300 -0.47 6.04 -3.67
C PHE A 300 -0.71 7.21 -2.70
N VAL A 301 0.28 8.07 -2.46
CA VAL A 301 0.16 9.26 -1.62
C VAL A 301 -0.92 10.21 -2.16
N GLU A 302 -0.94 10.45 -3.48
CA GLU A 302 -1.97 11.28 -4.11
C GLU A 302 -3.37 10.65 -3.98
N PHE A 303 -3.47 9.35 -4.22
CA PHE A 303 -4.71 8.61 -3.99
C PHE A 303 -5.25 8.77 -2.57
N VAL A 304 -4.40 8.67 -1.54
CA VAL A 304 -4.80 8.89 -0.14
C VAL A 304 -5.20 10.34 0.09
N ARG A 305 -4.44 11.32 -0.44
CA ARG A 305 -4.72 12.75 -0.33
C ARG A 305 -6.11 13.12 -0.85
N GLU A 306 -6.49 12.64 -2.02
CA GLU A 306 -7.81 12.88 -2.61
C GLU A 306 -8.97 12.39 -1.73
N ARG A 307 -8.74 11.33 -0.93
CA ARG A 307 -9.76 10.71 -0.06
C ARG A 307 -9.84 11.34 1.32
N THR A 308 -8.76 11.92 1.78
CA THR A 308 -8.75 12.64 3.06
C THR A 308 -9.37 14.04 2.93
N HIS A 309 -9.21 14.73 1.78
CA HIS A 309 -9.78 16.05 1.55
C HIS A 309 -11.28 16.06 1.23
N LYS A 310 -11.86 14.96 0.76
CA LYS A 310 -13.31 14.88 0.41
C LYS A 310 -14.25 14.75 1.61
N ARG A 311 -13.74 14.66 2.84
CA ARG A 311 -14.53 14.49 4.06
C ARG A 311 -14.42 15.67 5.05
N GLY A 312 -13.82 16.81 4.62
CA GLY A 312 -13.77 18.06 5.37
C GLY A 312 -14.98 18.98 5.10
#